data_a401047853b5120f778b79183bf637dc
#
_entry.id   a401047853b5120f778b79183bf637dc
#
_cell.length_a   1.000
_cell.length_b   1.000
_cell.length_c   1.000
_cell.angle_alpha   90.00
_cell.angle_beta   90.00
_cell.angle_gamma   90.00
#
_symmetry.space_group_name_H-M   'P 1'
#
loop_
_entity.id
_entity.type
_entity.pdbx_description
1 polymer ?
#
loop_
_entity_poly.entity_id
_entity_poly.type
_entity_poly.pdbx_seq_one_letter_code
_entity_poly.pdbx_strand_id
1 'polypeptide(L)'
;MRILIIASGNSPQLSPFVKEQAESLIKQGLSVDFFLIKGKGLFGYLGNYFLLIKKLKHKKYDLVHAHYGLSGLLATLQFCVPVIITFHGSDVNMKKNYIFSRIASRLSTTNIFVHQSLPNKLKIYRSSPNIIPCGFDQNLFFPISKDKAREILKWKKNEHYIVFSSSFDNEIKNVQLARSAISKINNCNFIELKGYEKKKINLILNASDLLLVTSFSETGPIIVKEALACNCPIISTNVGDVQKLIRNVQNCYLSSYNPKDIEVTAVKKGSGWQSEETFGVVEDKSKGVIFFVASSITPIRSIFEFAII
;
A
#
# COMPACT_ATOMS: atom_id res chain seq x y z
N MET A 1 -25.76 2.28 4.73
CA MET A 1 -24.89 1.81 5.83
C MET A 1 -23.92 2.91 6.22
N ARG A 2 -23.71 3.12 7.52
CA ARG A 2 -22.77 4.14 8.07
C ARG A 2 -21.61 3.47 8.78
N ILE A 3 -20.41 3.81 8.37
CA ILE A 3 -19.16 3.22 8.85
C ILE A 3 -18.38 4.28 9.64
N LEU A 4 -17.85 3.88 10.80
CA LEU A 4 -16.85 4.67 11.53
C LEU A 4 -15.47 4.09 11.26
N ILE A 5 -14.62 4.80 10.52
CA ILE A 5 -13.23 4.43 10.34
C ILE A 5 -12.40 4.93 11.52
N ILE A 6 -11.66 4.01 12.14
CA ILE A 6 -10.74 4.31 13.26
C ILE A 6 -9.30 4.15 12.78
N ALA A 7 -8.52 5.23 12.86
CA ALA A 7 -7.13 5.27 12.46
C ALA A 7 -6.29 6.20 13.36
N SER A 8 -4.97 6.11 13.25
CA SER A 8 -4.07 7.04 13.94
C SER A 8 -4.22 8.46 13.38
N GLY A 9 -4.36 9.43 14.26
CA GLY A 9 -4.36 10.86 13.97
C GLY A 9 -3.09 11.57 14.47
N ASN A 10 -2.00 10.82 14.67
CA ASN A 10 -0.73 11.36 15.17
C ASN A 10 0.13 12.02 14.08
N SER A 11 -0.19 11.80 12.81
CA SER A 11 0.39 12.52 11.68
C SER A 11 -0.51 13.68 11.27
N PRO A 12 0.04 14.77 10.67
CA PRO A 12 -0.76 15.90 10.17
C PRO A 12 -1.79 15.47 9.13
N GLN A 13 -1.47 14.46 8.34
CA GLN A 13 -2.35 13.91 7.32
C GLN A 13 -2.71 12.46 7.63
N LEU A 14 -3.95 12.08 7.29
CA LEU A 14 -4.39 10.70 7.33
C LEU A 14 -3.54 9.85 6.38
N SER A 15 -3.27 8.61 6.77
CA SER A 15 -2.54 7.68 5.90
C SER A 15 -3.23 7.55 4.52
N PRO A 16 -2.50 7.70 3.40
CA PRO A 16 -3.09 7.75 2.06
C PRO A 16 -4.02 6.58 1.76
N PHE A 17 -3.61 5.35 2.09
CA PHE A 17 -4.44 4.17 1.82
C PHE A 17 -5.72 4.12 2.67
N VAL A 18 -5.73 4.67 3.89
CA VAL A 18 -6.96 4.78 4.72
C VAL A 18 -7.91 5.80 4.09
N LYS A 19 -7.37 6.92 3.62
CA LYS A 19 -8.13 7.96 2.94
C LYS A 19 -8.72 7.45 1.62
N GLU A 20 -7.92 6.82 0.78
CA GLU A 20 -8.33 6.25 -0.52
C GLU A 20 -9.41 5.17 -0.34
N GLN A 21 -9.29 4.32 0.67
CA GLN A 21 -10.31 3.32 0.98
C GLN A 21 -11.62 3.98 1.42
N ALA A 22 -11.56 5.00 2.28
CA ALA A 22 -12.75 5.75 2.69
C ALA A 22 -13.45 6.43 1.52
N GLU A 23 -12.69 7.08 0.64
CA GLU A 23 -13.20 7.72 -0.57
C GLU A 23 -13.85 6.71 -1.52
N SER A 24 -13.25 5.52 -1.64
CA SER A 24 -13.83 4.42 -2.43
C SER A 24 -15.17 3.95 -1.85
N LEU A 25 -15.29 3.79 -0.53
CA LEU A 25 -16.53 3.42 0.14
C LEU A 25 -17.62 4.50 -0.05
N ILE A 26 -17.25 5.77 0.04
CA ILE A 26 -18.16 6.90 -0.19
C ILE A 26 -18.68 6.90 -1.64
N LYS A 27 -17.80 6.67 -2.63
CA LYS A 27 -18.19 6.55 -4.05
C LYS A 27 -19.20 5.42 -4.29
N GLN A 28 -19.22 4.41 -3.43
CA GLN A 28 -20.20 3.30 -3.46
C GLN A 28 -21.48 3.59 -2.65
N GLY A 29 -21.69 4.83 -2.24
CA GLY A 29 -22.91 5.26 -1.53
C GLY A 29 -22.92 4.95 -0.03
N LEU A 30 -21.78 4.60 0.57
CA LEU A 30 -21.67 4.40 2.00
C LEU A 30 -21.37 5.72 2.72
N SER A 31 -21.96 5.91 3.90
CA SER A 31 -21.62 7.06 4.75
C SER A 31 -20.41 6.71 5.61
N VAL A 32 -19.36 7.51 5.54
CA VAL A 32 -18.11 7.29 6.27
C VAL A 32 -17.79 8.47 7.17
N ASP A 33 -17.56 8.19 8.44
CA ASP A 33 -17.03 9.13 9.42
C ASP A 33 -15.65 8.64 9.92
N PHE A 34 -14.84 9.56 10.42
CA PHE A 34 -13.53 9.23 10.98
C PHE A 34 -13.49 9.45 12.49
N PHE A 35 -12.80 8.55 13.18
CA PHE A 35 -12.32 8.73 14.55
C PHE A 35 -10.80 8.62 14.56
N LEU A 36 -10.13 9.76 14.72
CA LEU A 36 -8.67 9.83 14.67
C LEU A 36 -8.10 9.82 16.09
N ILE A 37 -7.36 8.76 16.40
CA ILE A 37 -6.74 8.54 17.70
C ILE A 37 -5.56 9.48 17.90
N LYS A 38 -5.54 10.23 19.00
CA LYS A 38 -4.43 11.08 19.44
C LYS A 38 -3.66 10.40 20.57
N GLY A 39 -2.33 10.50 20.53
CA GLY A 39 -1.44 9.89 21.52
C GLY A 39 -0.67 8.68 20.97
N LYS A 40 0.44 8.35 21.64
CA LYS A 40 1.37 7.29 21.23
C LYS A 40 1.30 6.09 22.18
N GLY A 41 1.59 4.90 21.64
CA GLY A 41 1.62 3.66 22.40
C GLY A 41 0.26 3.25 22.96
N LEU A 42 0.24 2.19 23.77
CA LEU A 42 -1.00 1.61 24.31
C LEU A 42 -1.83 2.61 25.11
N PHE A 43 -1.21 3.29 26.07
CA PHE A 43 -1.92 4.24 26.95
C PHE A 43 -2.46 5.45 26.18
N GLY A 44 -1.70 5.98 25.20
CA GLY A 44 -2.19 7.05 24.34
C GLY A 44 -3.41 6.64 23.53
N TYR A 45 -3.46 5.38 23.06
CA TYR A 45 -4.63 4.86 22.35
C TYR A 45 -5.81 4.61 23.28
N LEU A 46 -5.61 3.95 24.42
CA LEU A 46 -6.68 3.66 25.39
C LEU A 46 -7.28 4.93 25.99
N GLY A 47 -6.50 6.01 26.14
CA GLY A 47 -6.99 7.32 26.58
C GLY A 47 -8.09 7.91 25.70
N ASN A 48 -8.25 7.41 24.46
CA ASN A 48 -9.35 7.82 23.55
C ASN A 48 -10.63 7.01 23.77
N TYR A 49 -10.67 6.04 24.68
CA TYR A 49 -11.82 5.12 24.83
C TYR A 49 -13.12 5.87 25.10
N PHE A 50 -13.14 6.76 26.09
CA PHE A 50 -14.38 7.50 26.45
C PHE A 50 -14.84 8.42 25.31
N LEU A 51 -13.92 8.99 24.54
CA LEU A 51 -14.23 9.79 23.34
C LEU A 51 -14.87 8.93 22.25
N LEU A 52 -14.37 7.71 22.05
CA LEU A 52 -14.96 6.76 21.10
C LEU A 52 -16.37 6.37 21.54
N ILE A 53 -16.56 6.00 22.82
CA ILE A 53 -17.90 5.67 23.35
C ILE A 53 -18.87 6.85 23.20
N LYS A 54 -18.44 8.06 23.52
CA LYS A 54 -19.24 9.27 23.33
C LYS A 54 -19.66 9.42 21.86
N LYS A 55 -18.73 9.23 20.91
CA LYS A 55 -19.02 9.32 19.47
C LYS A 55 -20.03 8.27 19.01
N LEU A 56 -19.89 7.01 19.47
CA LEU A 56 -20.80 5.91 19.14
C LEU A 56 -22.21 6.13 19.72
N LYS A 57 -22.32 6.76 20.90
CA LYS A 57 -23.63 7.11 21.48
C LYS A 57 -24.31 8.28 20.78
N HIS A 58 -23.54 9.26 20.30
CA HIS A 58 -24.09 10.44 19.64
C HIS A 58 -24.59 10.17 18.23
N LYS A 59 -24.03 9.17 17.53
CA LYS A 59 -24.35 8.88 16.14
C LYS A 59 -24.37 7.36 15.94
N LYS A 60 -25.47 6.85 15.37
CA LYS A 60 -25.64 5.43 15.11
C LYS A 60 -24.74 5.01 13.95
N TYR A 61 -23.93 4.00 14.17
CA TYR A 61 -23.07 3.34 13.18
C TYR A 61 -23.45 1.89 13.03
N ASP A 62 -23.38 1.39 11.81
CA ASP A 62 -23.65 -0.02 11.50
C ASP A 62 -22.40 -0.87 11.63
N LEU A 63 -21.21 -0.23 11.48
CA LEU A 63 -19.91 -0.88 11.50
C LEU A 63 -18.81 0.06 11.97
N VAL A 64 -17.85 -0.50 12.70
CA VAL A 64 -16.55 0.13 12.99
C VAL A 64 -15.48 -0.58 12.17
N HIS A 65 -14.71 0.19 11.38
CA HIS A 65 -13.59 -0.33 10.60
C HIS A 65 -12.29 0.28 11.12
N ALA A 66 -11.48 -0.50 11.80
CA ALA A 66 -10.21 -0.06 12.37
C ALA A 66 -9.03 -0.44 11.48
N HIS A 67 -8.07 0.47 11.34
CA HIS A 67 -6.81 0.23 10.67
C HIS A 67 -5.68 0.07 11.67
N TYR A 68 -4.90 -1.02 11.53
CA TYR A 68 -3.85 -1.47 12.44
C TYR A 68 -4.31 -2.03 13.79
N GLY A 69 -3.49 -2.89 14.37
CA GLY A 69 -3.82 -3.67 15.56
C GLY A 69 -4.11 -2.83 16.82
N LEU A 70 -3.39 -1.72 17.07
CA LEU A 70 -3.67 -0.86 18.23
C LEU A 70 -5.00 -0.10 18.07
N SER A 71 -5.31 0.41 16.90
CA SER A 71 -6.62 1.01 16.62
C SER A 71 -7.73 -0.02 16.74
N GLY A 72 -7.46 -1.24 16.24
CA GLY A 72 -8.33 -2.39 16.36
C GLY A 72 -8.60 -2.78 17.82
N LEU A 73 -7.56 -2.81 18.65
CA LEU A 73 -7.72 -3.10 20.07
C LEU A 73 -8.65 -2.09 20.75
N LEU A 74 -8.42 -0.79 20.53
CA LEU A 74 -9.33 0.24 21.06
C LEU A 74 -10.77 0.04 20.54
N ALA A 75 -10.90 -0.23 19.23
CA ALA A 75 -12.20 -0.43 18.61
C ALA A 75 -12.97 -1.63 19.20
N THR A 76 -12.28 -2.73 19.51
CA THR A 76 -12.93 -3.95 20.03
C THR A 76 -13.40 -3.85 21.47
N LEU A 77 -12.93 -2.86 22.22
CA LEU A 77 -13.34 -2.69 23.63
C LEU A 77 -14.76 -2.09 23.79
N GLN A 78 -15.41 -1.62 22.71
CA GLN A 78 -16.73 -0.97 22.83
C GLN A 78 -17.92 -1.96 22.83
N PHE A 79 -17.79 -3.15 22.31
CA PHE A 79 -18.77 -4.25 22.31
C PHE A 79 -20.19 -3.93 21.77
N CYS A 80 -20.44 -2.72 21.26
CA CYS A 80 -21.79 -2.29 20.85
C CYS A 80 -22.03 -2.39 19.35
N VAL A 81 -20.95 -2.27 18.54
CA VAL A 81 -21.01 -2.22 17.10
C VAL A 81 -20.01 -3.24 16.53
N PRO A 82 -20.35 -4.02 15.50
CA PRO A 82 -19.42 -4.95 14.86
C PRO A 82 -18.12 -4.26 14.45
N VAL A 83 -16.98 -4.95 14.64
CA VAL A 83 -15.65 -4.40 14.36
C VAL A 83 -14.94 -5.22 13.29
N ILE A 84 -14.54 -4.56 12.20
CA ILE A 84 -13.59 -5.08 11.22
C ILE A 84 -12.22 -4.44 11.47
N ILE A 85 -11.16 -5.24 11.41
CA ILE A 85 -9.78 -4.74 11.51
C ILE A 85 -9.03 -5.08 10.23
N THR A 86 -8.40 -4.07 9.62
CA THR A 86 -7.43 -4.29 8.55
C THR A 86 -6.01 -4.23 9.09
N PHE A 87 -5.27 -5.34 8.93
CA PHE A 87 -3.86 -5.49 9.31
C PHE A 87 -2.98 -5.19 8.10
N HIS A 88 -2.04 -4.22 8.27
CA HIS A 88 -1.22 -3.68 7.19
C HIS A 88 0.22 -4.22 7.14
N GLY A 89 0.61 -5.04 8.11
CA GLY A 89 1.91 -5.69 8.16
C GLY A 89 2.86 -5.13 9.22
N SER A 90 3.07 -3.83 9.35
CA SER A 90 3.92 -3.26 10.40
C SER A 90 3.39 -3.53 11.80
N ASP A 91 2.09 -3.59 11.96
CA ASP A 91 1.38 -3.94 13.18
C ASP A 91 1.51 -5.43 13.57
N VAL A 92 1.83 -6.29 12.60
CA VAL A 92 2.02 -7.73 12.79
C VAL A 92 3.51 -8.09 12.86
N ASN A 93 4.35 -7.41 12.06
CA ASN A 93 5.76 -7.73 11.92
C ASN A 93 6.61 -7.11 13.05
N MET A 94 6.19 -6.00 13.66
CA MET A 94 6.92 -5.34 14.75
C MET A 94 6.58 -5.99 16.11
N LYS A 95 7.59 -6.53 16.79
CA LYS A 95 7.43 -7.22 18.09
C LYS A 95 6.60 -6.44 19.12
N LYS A 96 6.82 -5.12 19.22
CA LYS A 96 6.11 -4.24 20.16
C LYS A 96 4.60 -4.16 19.93
N ASN A 97 4.11 -4.36 18.71
CA ASN A 97 2.71 -4.24 18.37
C ASN A 97 2.01 -5.61 18.25
N TYR A 98 2.78 -6.67 18.10
CA TYR A 98 2.29 -8.01 17.79
C TYR A 98 1.23 -8.52 18.78
N ILE A 99 1.50 -8.40 20.09
CA ILE A 99 0.57 -8.92 21.13
C ILE A 99 -0.78 -8.20 21.06
N PHE A 100 -0.77 -6.88 20.86
CA PHE A 100 -1.99 -6.08 20.76
C PHE A 100 -2.78 -6.43 19.49
N SER A 101 -2.10 -6.60 18.38
CA SER A 101 -2.70 -7.06 17.12
C SER A 101 -3.33 -8.44 17.27
N ARG A 102 -2.67 -9.35 17.97
CA ARG A 102 -3.16 -10.69 18.23
C ARG A 102 -4.39 -10.71 19.15
N ILE A 103 -4.44 -9.87 20.17
CA ILE A 103 -5.62 -9.72 21.03
C ILE A 103 -6.78 -9.11 20.22
N ALA A 104 -6.53 -8.00 19.53
CA ALA A 104 -7.52 -7.30 18.73
C ALA A 104 -8.15 -8.23 17.67
N SER A 105 -7.34 -9.04 17.01
CA SER A 105 -7.80 -9.98 15.98
C SER A 105 -8.75 -11.08 16.50
N ARG A 106 -8.66 -11.42 17.79
CA ARG A 106 -9.56 -12.38 18.42
C ARG A 106 -10.88 -11.77 18.88
N LEU A 107 -10.84 -10.49 19.27
CA LEU A 107 -12.00 -9.75 19.76
C LEU A 107 -12.83 -9.13 18.62
N SER A 108 -12.25 -8.97 17.43
CA SER A 108 -12.96 -8.41 16.28
C SER A 108 -13.99 -9.38 15.70
N THR A 109 -15.02 -8.83 15.08
CA THR A 109 -16.00 -9.61 14.32
C THR A 109 -15.35 -10.24 13.09
N THR A 110 -14.52 -9.47 12.38
CA THR A 110 -13.83 -9.92 11.15
C THR A 110 -12.47 -9.25 11.01
N ASN A 111 -11.54 -9.98 10.39
CA ASN A 111 -10.21 -9.48 10.07
C ASN A 111 -9.97 -9.47 8.57
N ILE A 112 -9.36 -8.39 8.10
CA ILE A 112 -8.84 -8.24 6.75
C ILE A 112 -7.32 -8.19 6.84
N PHE A 113 -6.64 -8.92 5.97
CA PHE A 113 -5.18 -8.94 5.88
C PHE A 113 -4.74 -8.49 4.50
N VAL A 114 -3.84 -7.55 4.44
CA VAL A 114 -3.34 -7.05 3.14
C VAL A 114 -2.38 -8.02 2.45
N HIS A 115 -1.94 -9.08 3.14
CA HIS A 115 -1.04 -10.10 2.59
C HIS A 115 -1.27 -11.46 3.23
N GLN A 116 -1.12 -12.54 2.44
CA GLN A 116 -1.37 -13.93 2.84
C GLN A 116 -0.47 -14.44 4.00
N SER A 117 0.69 -13.83 4.25
CA SER A 117 1.57 -14.23 5.36
C SER A 117 1.11 -13.73 6.74
N LEU A 118 0.22 -12.73 6.80
CA LEU A 118 -0.14 -12.08 8.06
C LEU A 118 -1.02 -12.92 8.98
N PRO A 119 -2.04 -13.67 8.49
CA PRO A 119 -2.85 -14.55 9.34
C PRO A 119 -2.00 -15.58 10.09
N ASN A 120 -1.07 -16.24 9.38
CA ASN A 120 -0.18 -17.24 9.98
C ASN A 120 0.72 -16.64 11.06
N LYS A 121 1.24 -15.43 10.83
CA LYS A 121 2.06 -14.72 11.83
C LYS A 121 1.27 -14.40 13.09
N LEU A 122 0.00 -14.00 12.98
CA LEU A 122 -0.88 -13.77 14.15
C LEU A 122 -1.40 -15.07 14.78
N LYS A 123 -1.07 -16.22 14.20
CA LYS A 123 -1.57 -17.55 14.64
C LYS A 123 -3.11 -17.57 14.64
N ILE A 124 -3.71 -17.06 13.56
CA ILE A 124 -5.14 -17.11 13.31
C ILE A 124 -5.38 -18.25 12.33
N TYR A 125 -5.94 -19.34 12.85
CA TYR A 125 -6.20 -20.57 12.09
C TYR A 125 -7.70 -20.68 11.75
N ARG A 126 -8.30 -19.59 11.24
CA ARG A 126 -9.64 -19.67 10.66
C ARG A 126 -9.54 -20.26 9.26
N SER A 127 -10.52 -21.04 8.86
CA SER A 127 -10.53 -21.81 7.60
C SER A 127 -10.36 -20.95 6.34
N SER A 128 -10.72 -19.67 6.37
CA SER A 128 -10.61 -18.75 5.22
C SER A 128 -10.36 -17.32 5.70
N PRO A 129 -9.10 -16.92 5.85
CA PRO A 129 -8.78 -15.54 6.19
C PRO A 129 -9.11 -14.61 5.01
N ASN A 130 -9.67 -13.44 5.28
CA ASN A 130 -9.94 -12.42 4.26
C ASN A 130 -8.64 -11.74 3.86
N ILE A 131 -8.10 -12.11 2.70
CA ILE A 131 -6.89 -11.50 2.13
C ILE A 131 -7.32 -10.47 1.08
N ILE A 132 -7.21 -9.18 1.43
CA ILE A 132 -7.58 -8.08 0.54
C ILE A 132 -6.38 -7.13 0.47
N PRO A 133 -5.55 -7.23 -0.57
CA PRO A 133 -4.40 -6.33 -0.77
C PRO A 133 -4.84 -4.87 -0.93
N CYS A 134 -3.99 -3.94 -0.49
CA CYS A 134 -4.24 -2.53 -0.76
C CYS A 134 -4.30 -2.27 -2.26
N GLY A 135 -5.33 -1.56 -2.71
CA GLY A 135 -5.49 -1.09 -4.08
C GLY A 135 -4.77 0.23 -4.33
N PHE A 136 -4.86 0.70 -5.56
CA PHE A 136 -4.45 2.06 -5.98
C PHE A 136 -5.57 2.67 -6.86
N ASP A 137 -5.57 3.99 -7.05
CA ASP A 137 -6.58 4.66 -7.88
C ASP A 137 -6.14 4.67 -9.35
N GLN A 138 -6.81 3.89 -10.20
CA GLN A 138 -6.56 3.84 -11.65
C GLN A 138 -6.86 5.14 -12.38
N ASN A 139 -7.72 6.00 -11.84
CA ASN A 139 -7.97 7.30 -12.44
C ASN A 139 -6.83 8.29 -12.18
N LEU A 140 -5.95 7.97 -11.22
CA LEU A 140 -4.77 8.77 -10.90
C LEU A 140 -3.49 8.21 -11.52
N PHE A 141 -3.39 6.89 -11.69
CA PHE A 141 -2.21 6.24 -12.23
C PHE A 141 -2.55 5.56 -13.56
N PHE A 142 -2.06 6.13 -14.63
CA PHE A 142 -2.30 5.69 -16.01
C PHE A 142 -1.10 6.07 -16.88
N PRO A 143 -0.91 5.41 -18.04
CA PRO A 143 0.21 5.69 -18.92
C PRO A 143 0.13 7.09 -19.54
N ILE A 144 1.25 7.81 -19.50
CA ILE A 144 1.48 9.07 -20.20
C ILE A 144 2.78 8.89 -20.98
N SER A 145 2.89 9.43 -22.19
CA SER A 145 4.16 9.35 -22.92
C SER A 145 5.29 9.97 -22.10
N LYS A 146 6.45 9.31 -22.07
CA LYS A 146 7.63 9.73 -21.30
C LYS A 146 8.03 11.16 -21.63
N ASP A 147 8.05 11.52 -22.92
CA ASP A 147 8.40 12.86 -23.38
C ASP A 147 7.46 13.93 -22.82
N LYS A 148 6.15 13.67 -22.87
CA LYS A 148 5.15 14.60 -22.31
C LYS A 148 5.27 14.73 -20.79
N ALA A 149 5.50 13.63 -20.08
CA ALA A 149 5.70 13.66 -18.63
C ALA A 149 6.98 14.43 -18.26
N ARG A 150 8.07 14.23 -19.00
CA ARG A 150 9.34 14.97 -18.83
C ARG A 150 9.19 16.46 -19.12
N GLU A 151 8.46 16.82 -20.17
CA GLU A 151 8.16 18.21 -20.50
C GLU A 151 7.41 18.91 -19.35
N ILE A 152 6.34 18.30 -18.82
CA ILE A 152 5.58 18.84 -17.69
C ILE A 152 6.46 19.00 -16.45
N LEU A 153 7.34 18.04 -16.17
CA LEU A 153 8.26 18.09 -15.03
C LEU A 153 9.49 18.96 -15.29
N LYS A 154 9.69 19.47 -16.50
CA LYS A 154 10.89 20.19 -16.96
C LYS A 154 12.16 19.35 -16.80
N TRP A 155 12.04 18.04 -17.04
CA TRP A 155 13.17 17.11 -17.01
C TRP A 155 13.84 17.04 -18.39
N LYS A 156 15.18 16.87 -18.39
CA LYS A 156 15.94 16.78 -19.62
C LYS A 156 15.74 15.41 -20.29
N LYS A 157 15.58 15.40 -21.63
CA LYS A 157 15.33 14.17 -22.39
C LYS A 157 16.53 13.21 -22.39
N ASN A 158 17.75 13.73 -22.37
CA ASN A 158 18.99 12.98 -22.51
C ASN A 158 19.62 12.57 -21.15
N GLU A 159 18.88 12.67 -20.05
CA GLU A 159 19.29 12.22 -18.72
C GLU A 159 18.47 11.01 -18.28
N HIS A 160 19.07 10.18 -17.43
CA HIS A 160 18.39 9.05 -16.83
C HIS A 160 17.76 9.45 -15.51
N TYR A 161 16.56 8.94 -15.26
CA TYR A 161 15.79 9.21 -14.04
C TYR A 161 15.40 7.90 -13.38
N ILE A 162 16.02 7.60 -12.25
CA ILE A 162 15.72 6.43 -11.43
C ILE A 162 14.98 6.88 -10.20
N VAL A 163 13.78 6.35 -10.02
CA VAL A 163 12.93 6.66 -8.86
C VAL A 163 13.16 5.65 -7.76
N PHE A 164 13.40 6.13 -6.57
CA PHE A 164 13.45 5.32 -5.36
C PHE A 164 12.06 5.17 -4.76
N SER A 165 11.70 3.97 -4.36
CA SER A 165 10.34 3.60 -3.94
C SER A 165 9.83 4.29 -2.67
N SER A 166 10.60 5.17 -2.02
CA SER A 166 10.27 5.82 -0.76
C SER A 166 11.12 7.06 -0.50
N SER A 167 11.09 7.56 0.75
CA SER A 167 12.05 8.55 1.25
C SER A 167 13.40 7.91 1.57
N PHE A 168 14.46 8.69 1.41
CA PHE A 168 15.85 8.24 1.64
C PHE A 168 16.15 7.98 3.14
N ASP A 169 15.40 8.56 4.04
CA ASP A 169 15.52 8.38 5.50
C ASP A 169 14.83 7.13 6.04
N ASN A 170 14.17 6.35 5.18
CA ASN A 170 13.51 5.11 5.59
C ASN A 170 14.48 3.92 5.51
N GLU A 171 15.05 3.54 6.65
CA GLU A 171 16.05 2.46 6.74
C GLU A 171 15.56 1.11 6.19
N ILE A 172 14.25 0.79 6.35
CA ILE A 172 13.67 -0.46 5.83
C ILE A 172 13.75 -0.53 4.30
N LYS A 173 13.78 0.62 3.64
CA LYS A 173 13.83 0.73 2.17
C LYS A 173 15.24 0.60 1.60
N ASN A 174 16.27 0.58 2.46
CA ASN A 174 17.66 0.26 2.10
C ASN A 174 18.20 1.12 0.94
N VAL A 175 18.18 2.45 1.13
CA VAL A 175 18.70 3.41 0.14
C VAL A 175 20.19 3.19 -0.19
N GLN A 176 20.97 2.62 0.73
CA GLN A 176 22.37 2.37 0.53
C GLN A 176 22.60 1.36 -0.62
N LEU A 177 21.82 0.29 -0.67
CA LEU A 177 21.86 -0.67 -1.78
C LEU A 177 21.52 0.02 -3.10
N ALA A 178 20.48 0.85 -3.12
CA ALA A 178 20.08 1.61 -4.31
C ALA A 178 21.20 2.54 -4.80
N ARG A 179 21.79 3.35 -3.90
CA ARG A 179 22.90 4.27 -4.22
C ARG A 179 24.12 3.53 -4.76
N SER A 180 24.49 2.41 -4.12
CA SER A 180 25.63 1.59 -4.56
C SER A 180 25.38 1.01 -5.96
N ALA A 181 24.15 0.59 -6.25
CA ALA A 181 23.79 -0.02 -7.54
C ALA A 181 23.83 0.98 -8.71
N ILE A 182 23.47 2.25 -8.45
CA ILE A 182 23.39 3.27 -9.52
C ILE A 182 24.66 4.14 -9.60
N SER A 183 25.62 3.95 -8.71
CA SER A 183 26.81 4.83 -8.57
C SER A 183 27.65 4.98 -9.82
N LYS A 184 27.59 4.00 -10.73
CA LYS A 184 28.35 3.98 -11.99
C LYS A 184 27.51 4.31 -13.22
N ILE A 185 26.24 4.64 -13.04
CA ILE A 185 25.38 5.06 -14.15
C ILE A 185 25.59 6.54 -14.41
N ASN A 186 26.18 6.87 -15.56
CA ASN A 186 26.41 8.26 -15.96
C ASN A 186 25.08 8.99 -16.23
N ASN A 187 25.06 10.30 -15.99
CA ASN A 187 23.91 11.18 -16.22
C ASN A 187 22.62 10.67 -15.56
N CYS A 188 22.73 10.11 -14.34
CA CYS A 188 21.64 9.53 -13.59
C CYS A 188 21.14 10.46 -12.49
N ASN A 189 19.87 10.81 -12.55
CA ASN A 189 19.16 11.54 -11.51
C ASN A 189 18.43 10.54 -10.61
N PHE A 190 18.75 10.53 -9.33
CA PHE A 190 18.13 9.65 -8.34
C PHE A 190 17.05 10.41 -7.59
N ILE A 191 15.79 10.03 -7.83
CA ILE A 191 14.61 10.75 -7.38
C ILE A 191 14.01 10.07 -6.14
N GLU A 192 13.93 10.82 -5.04
CA GLU A 192 13.23 10.41 -3.81
C GLU A 192 11.72 10.64 -3.92
N LEU A 193 10.92 9.66 -3.55
CA LEU A 193 9.46 9.82 -3.45
C LEU A 193 9.05 10.26 -2.04
N LYS A 194 9.27 11.53 -1.71
CA LYS A 194 8.91 12.12 -0.43
C LYS A 194 8.12 13.41 -0.62
N GLY A 195 6.96 13.50 0.02
CA GLY A 195 6.17 14.73 0.07
C GLY A 195 5.45 15.12 -1.21
N TYR A 196 5.44 14.26 -2.24
CA TYR A 196 4.69 14.52 -3.47
C TYR A 196 3.23 14.09 -3.36
N GLU A 197 2.35 14.87 -3.98
CA GLU A 197 0.97 14.46 -4.22
C GLU A 197 0.90 13.34 -5.26
N LYS A 198 -0.15 12.50 -5.19
CA LYS A 198 -0.35 11.35 -6.08
C LYS A 198 -0.30 11.71 -7.58
N LYS A 199 -0.90 12.85 -7.97
CA LYS A 199 -0.84 13.34 -9.37
C LYS A 199 0.59 13.58 -9.83
N LYS A 200 1.44 14.12 -8.96
CA LYS A 200 2.86 14.33 -9.28
C LYS A 200 3.64 13.02 -9.30
N ILE A 201 3.30 12.06 -8.43
CA ILE A 201 3.90 10.71 -8.45
C ILE A 201 3.58 10.01 -9.79
N ASN A 202 2.35 10.13 -10.30
CA ASN A 202 2.01 9.62 -11.64
C ASN A 202 2.92 10.20 -12.73
N LEU A 203 3.12 11.52 -12.75
CA LEU A 203 4.03 12.16 -13.72
C LEU A 203 5.47 11.67 -13.55
N ILE A 204 5.95 11.58 -12.31
CA ILE A 204 7.30 11.10 -12.00
C ILE A 204 7.51 9.67 -12.51
N LEU A 205 6.57 8.76 -12.25
CA LEU A 205 6.66 7.37 -12.70
C LEU A 205 6.66 7.26 -14.23
N ASN A 206 5.82 8.03 -14.92
CA ASN A 206 5.78 8.05 -16.39
C ASN A 206 7.04 8.68 -17.01
N ALA A 207 7.66 9.66 -16.34
CA ALA A 207 8.87 10.33 -16.82
C ALA A 207 10.15 9.52 -16.57
N SER A 208 10.09 8.55 -15.68
CA SER A 208 11.24 7.80 -15.20
C SER A 208 11.63 6.65 -16.11
N ASP A 209 12.90 6.26 -16.03
CA ASP A 209 13.43 5.09 -16.73
C ASP A 209 13.28 3.82 -15.89
N LEU A 210 13.21 3.98 -14.57
CA LEU A 210 13.18 2.85 -13.65
C LEU A 210 12.60 3.24 -12.29
N LEU A 211 11.74 2.39 -11.73
CA LEU A 211 11.47 2.33 -10.30
C LEU A 211 12.39 1.31 -9.64
N LEU A 212 13.14 1.73 -8.63
CA LEU A 212 14.04 0.89 -7.87
C LEU A 212 13.51 0.63 -6.46
N VAL A 213 13.28 -0.64 -6.14
CA VAL A 213 12.78 -1.12 -4.85
C VAL A 213 13.84 -2.02 -4.21
N THR A 214 14.56 -1.52 -3.22
CA THR A 214 15.65 -2.24 -2.55
C THR A 214 15.32 -2.64 -1.11
N SER A 215 14.06 -2.62 -0.76
CA SER A 215 13.57 -2.84 0.61
C SER A 215 14.03 -4.15 1.21
N PHE A 216 14.32 -4.17 2.51
CA PHE A 216 14.54 -5.39 3.28
C PHE A 216 13.22 -6.15 3.56
N SER A 217 12.13 -5.41 3.66
CA SER A 217 10.80 -6.00 3.96
C SER A 217 9.69 -5.11 3.44
N GLU A 218 8.72 -5.75 2.80
CA GLU A 218 7.43 -5.18 2.39
C GLU A 218 6.31 -6.17 2.68
N THR A 219 5.10 -5.67 2.71
CA THR A 219 3.92 -6.54 2.73
C THR A 219 3.30 -6.61 1.33
N GLY A 220 2.95 -5.45 0.79
CA GLY A 220 2.48 -5.29 -0.59
C GLY A 220 2.70 -3.83 -1.00
N PRO A 221 3.85 -3.50 -1.64
CA PRO A 221 4.20 -2.12 -1.93
C PRO A 221 3.29 -1.52 -2.99
N ILE A 222 2.46 -0.55 -2.60
CA ILE A 222 1.50 0.13 -3.49
C ILE A 222 2.23 0.79 -4.66
N ILE A 223 3.41 1.36 -4.42
CA ILE A 223 4.20 2.03 -5.46
C ILE A 223 4.56 1.11 -6.63
N VAL A 224 4.71 -0.20 -6.41
CA VAL A 224 4.92 -1.18 -7.48
C VAL A 224 3.68 -1.28 -8.37
N LYS A 225 2.48 -1.29 -7.79
CA LYS A 225 1.22 -1.31 -8.53
C LYS A 225 1.00 0.00 -9.31
N GLU A 226 1.33 1.12 -8.69
CA GLU A 226 1.28 2.45 -9.30
C GLU A 226 2.26 2.54 -10.48
N ALA A 227 3.47 2.00 -10.34
CA ALA A 227 4.48 1.97 -11.40
C ALA A 227 4.05 1.06 -12.58
N LEU A 228 3.50 -0.11 -12.30
CA LEU A 228 2.94 -1.00 -13.31
C LEU A 228 1.82 -0.31 -14.10
N ALA A 229 0.94 0.42 -13.42
CA ALA A 229 -0.13 1.19 -14.06
C ALA A 229 0.39 2.34 -14.95
N CYS A 230 1.59 2.85 -14.67
CA CYS A 230 2.27 3.88 -15.48
C CYS A 230 3.21 3.30 -16.55
N ASN A 231 3.27 1.99 -16.72
CA ASN A 231 4.26 1.31 -17.58
C ASN A 231 5.72 1.64 -17.21
N CYS A 232 6.00 1.99 -15.94
CA CYS A 232 7.33 2.25 -15.46
C CYS A 232 8.08 0.94 -15.22
N PRO A 233 9.27 0.74 -15.81
CA PRO A 233 10.11 -0.43 -15.55
C PRO A 233 10.45 -0.57 -14.06
N ILE A 234 10.59 -1.80 -13.57
CA ILE A 234 10.81 -2.07 -12.15
C ILE A 234 11.99 -3.03 -11.95
N ILE A 235 12.91 -2.65 -11.06
CA ILE A 235 13.86 -3.59 -10.47
C ILE A 235 13.60 -3.63 -8.97
N SER A 236 13.38 -4.82 -8.42
CA SER A 236 13.03 -4.98 -7.01
C SER A 236 13.77 -6.14 -6.36
N THR A 237 14.13 -5.98 -5.11
CA THR A 237 14.43 -7.13 -4.24
C THR A 237 13.16 -7.97 -4.07
N ASN A 238 13.32 -9.27 -3.78
CA ASN A 238 12.17 -10.17 -3.60
C ASN A 238 11.50 -9.95 -2.24
N VAL A 239 10.58 -8.99 -2.18
CA VAL A 239 9.88 -8.58 -0.95
C VAL A 239 8.36 -8.53 -1.15
N GLY A 240 7.62 -8.90 -0.10
CA GLY A 240 6.16 -8.89 -0.11
C GLY A 240 5.56 -9.71 -1.26
N ASP A 241 4.67 -9.09 -2.01
CA ASP A 241 4.00 -9.69 -3.18
C ASP A 241 4.64 -9.27 -4.53
N VAL A 242 5.81 -8.59 -4.51
CA VAL A 242 6.44 -8.06 -5.73
C VAL A 242 6.68 -9.14 -6.77
N GLN A 243 7.25 -10.29 -6.40
CA GLN A 243 7.47 -11.40 -7.32
C GLN A 243 6.20 -11.82 -8.06
N LYS A 244 5.07 -11.84 -7.36
CA LYS A 244 3.78 -12.19 -7.94
C LYS A 244 3.27 -11.11 -8.88
N LEU A 245 3.49 -9.83 -8.52
CA LEU A 245 3.02 -8.67 -9.29
C LEU A 245 3.76 -8.50 -10.60
N ILE A 246 5.10 -8.70 -10.61
CA ILE A 246 5.94 -8.47 -11.79
C ILE A 246 6.23 -9.73 -12.61
N ARG A 247 5.68 -10.88 -12.21
CA ARG A 247 5.86 -12.14 -12.94
C ARG A 247 5.31 -12.01 -14.36
N ASN A 248 6.17 -12.29 -15.34
CA ASN A 248 5.86 -12.19 -16.78
C ASN A 248 5.52 -10.75 -17.27
N VAL A 249 5.86 -9.73 -16.49
CA VAL A 249 5.76 -8.34 -16.95
C VAL A 249 7.09 -7.93 -17.59
N GLN A 250 7.03 -7.41 -18.81
CA GLN A 250 8.22 -6.95 -19.52
C GLN A 250 8.90 -5.81 -18.74
N ASN A 251 10.22 -5.74 -18.84
CA ASN A 251 11.04 -4.72 -18.18
C ASN A 251 10.90 -4.65 -16.65
N CYS A 252 10.39 -5.72 -16.03
CA CYS A 252 10.28 -5.84 -14.58
C CYS A 252 11.10 -7.04 -14.09
N TYR A 253 12.01 -6.82 -13.15
CA TYR A 253 12.99 -7.83 -12.73
C TYR A 253 13.12 -7.92 -11.21
N LEU A 254 13.31 -9.14 -10.72
CA LEU A 254 13.80 -9.36 -9.37
C LEU A 254 15.34 -9.32 -9.36
N SER A 255 15.88 -8.75 -8.29
CA SER A 255 17.32 -8.71 -8.05
C SER A 255 17.65 -9.22 -6.65
N SER A 256 18.89 -9.63 -6.47
CA SER A 256 19.43 -9.93 -5.15
C SER A 256 19.78 -8.63 -4.38
N TYR A 257 20.28 -8.77 -3.15
CA TYR A 257 20.82 -7.64 -2.38
C TYR A 257 22.27 -7.27 -2.78
N ASN A 258 22.75 -7.80 -3.91
CA ASN A 258 24.05 -7.43 -4.46
C ASN A 258 23.89 -6.22 -5.40
N PRO A 259 24.57 -5.09 -5.14
CA PRO A 259 24.50 -3.91 -6.00
C PRO A 259 24.86 -4.19 -7.47
N LYS A 260 25.80 -5.11 -7.73
CA LYS A 260 26.22 -5.47 -9.10
C LYS A 260 25.09 -6.12 -9.91
N ASP A 261 24.24 -6.91 -9.28
CA ASP A 261 23.13 -7.58 -9.98
C ASP A 261 22.08 -6.54 -10.42
N ILE A 262 21.84 -5.53 -9.57
CA ILE A 262 20.94 -4.41 -9.89
C ILE A 262 21.57 -3.55 -11.01
N GLU A 263 22.84 -3.19 -10.91
CA GLU A 263 23.59 -2.40 -11.90
C GLU A 263 23.54 -3.07 -13.29
N VAL A 264 23.90 -4.35 -13.36
CA VAL A 264 23.90 -5.11 -14.62
C VAL A 264 22.50 -5.16 -15.25
N THR A 265 21.47 -5.35 -14.44
CA THR A 265 20.10 -5.38 -14.92
C THR A 265 19.65 -4.02 -15.44
N ALA A 266 19.98 -2.94 -14.73
CA ALA A 266 19.63 -1.57 -15.11
C ALA A 266 20.35 -1.14 -16.41
N VAL A 267 21.63 -1.46 -16.56
CA VAL A 267 22.44 -1.06 -17.74
C VAL A 267 22.10 -1.90 -18.96
N LYS A 268 22.05 -3.24 -18.85
CA LYS A 268 21.77 -4.14 -20.01
C LYS A 268 20.38 -3.99 -20.58
N LYS A 269 19.42 -3.60 -19.78
CA LYS A 269 18.01 -3.46 -20.19
C LYS A 269 17.64 -2.03 -20.52
N GLY A 270 18.37 -1.03 -19.96
CA GLY A 270 18.11 0.39 -20.21
C GLY A 270 18.34 0.84 -21.66
N SER A 271 19.19 0.15 -22.42
CA SER A 271 19.39 0.41 -23.85
C SER A 271 18.19 0.00 -24.73
N GLY A 272 17.23 -0.77 -24.20
CA GLY A 272 16.02 -1.23 -24.90
C GLY A 272 14.72 -0.55 -24.46
N TRP A 273 14.77 0.45 -23.58
CA TRP A 273 13.57 1.09 -23.00
C TRP A 273 12.83 2.06 -23.92
N GLN A 274 13.08 2.00 -25.24
CA GLN A 274 12.45 2.88 -26.23
C GLN A 274 11.26 2.25 -26.97
N SER A 275 10.73 1.11 -26.58
CA SER A 275 9.58 0.54 -27.29
C SER A 275 8.26 1.13 -26.77
N GLU A 276 7.51 1.75 -27.68
CA GLU A 276 6.13 2.24 -27.51
C GLU A 276 5.09 1.12 -27.33
N GLU A 277 5.48 -0.09 -26.95
CA GLU A 277 4.55 -1.19 -26.77
C GLU A 277 3.70 -0.99 -25.52
N THR A 278 2.42 -0.76 -25.74
CA THR A 278 1.35 -0.70 -24.73
C THR A 278 1.32 -2.00 -23.92
N PHE A 279 1.63 -1.89 -22.63
CA PHE A 279 1.48 -2.99 -21.68
C PHE A 279 -0.02 -3.26 -21.46
N GLY A 280 -0.49 -4.37 -21.97
CA GLY A 280 -1.78 -4.89 -21.57
C GLY A 280 -1.71 -5.35 -20.12
N VAL A 281 -2.59 -4.84 -19.27
CA VAL A 281 -2.86 -5.46 -17.96
C VAL A 281 -3.38 -6.86 -18.26
N VAL A 282 -2.58 -7.89 -18.02
CA VAL A 282 -3.00 -9.27 -18.22
C VAL A 282 -4.02 -9.59 -17.13
N GLU A 283 -5.30 -9.52 -17.46
CA GLU A 283 -6.36 -10.14 -16.68
C GLU A 283 -6.19 -11.66 -16.78
N ASP A 284 -5.60 -12.28 -15.77
CA ASP A 284 -5.69 -13.74 -15.61
C ASP A 284 -7.09 -14.10 -15.10
N LYS A 285 -8.02 -14.25 -16.02
CA LYS A 285 -9.41 -14.68 -15.74
C LYS A 285 -9.49 -16.09 -15.18
N SER A 286 -8.41 -16.89 -15.22
CA SER A 286 -8.44 -18.31 -14.85
C SER A 286 -8.27 -18.59 -13.35
N LYS A 287 -7.85 -17.61 -12.54
CA LYS A 287 -7.51 -17.82 -11.12
C LYS A 287 -8.12 -16.84 -10.11
N GLY A 288 -9.11 -16.07 -10.48
CA GLY A 288 -9.83 -15.21 -9.51
C GLY A 288 -8.94 -14.17 -8.79
N VAL A 289 -7.78 -13.83 -9.32
CA VAL A 289 -6.95 -12.74 -8.83
C VAL A 289 -7.48 -11.46 -9.47
N ILE A 290 -8.56 -10.97 -8.90
CA ILE A 290 -9.04 -9.64 -9.21
C ILE A 290 -8.03 -8.68 -8.60
N PHE A 291 -7.28 -7.96 -9.44
CA PHE A 291 -6.62 -6.75 -9.02
C PHE A 291 -7.73 -5.80 -8.55
N PHE A 292 -7.89 -5.64 -7.24
CA PHE A 292 -8.87 -4.72 -6.70
C PHE A 292 -8.45 -3.30 -7.06
N VAL A 293 -8.90 -2.89 -8.20
CA VAL A 293 -9.16 -1.51 -8.51
C VAL A 293 -10.19 -1.03 -7.51
N ALA A 294 -10.05 0.20 -7.02
CA ALA A 294 -11.00 0.82 -6.11
C ALA A 294 -12.47 0.86 -6.62
N SER A 295 -12.76 0.33 -7.81
CA SER A 295 -14.08 0.29 -8.44
C SER A 295 -14.85 -1.03 -8.29
N SER A 296 -14.26 -2.14 -7.78
CA SER A 296 -14.97 -3.41 -7.64
C SER A 296 -15.08 -3.85 -6.18
N ILE A 297 -16.18 -3.47 -5.54
CA ILE A 297 -16.48 -3.71 -4.11
C ILE A 297 -17.26 -5.00 -3.87
N THR A 298 -17.43 -5.86 -4.84
CA THR A 298 -18.16 -7.10 -4.68
C THR A 298 -17.71 -7.95 -3.47
N PRO A 299 -16.41 -8.12 -3.16
CA PRO A 299 -16.01 -8.86 -1.96
C PRO A 299 -16.18 -8.10 -0.64
N ILE A 300 -16.13 -6.77 -0.65
CA ILE A 300 -16.33 -5.99 0.59
C ILE A 300 -17.79 -6.05 1.02
N ARG A 301 -18.72 -6.04 0.07
CA ARG A 301 -20.15 -6.15 0.36
C ARG A 301 -20.50 -7.50 0.99
N SER A 302 -19.94 -8.60 0.50
CA SER A 302 -20.13 -9.93 1.10
C SER A 302 -19.52 -10.04 2.51
N ILE A 303 -18.38 -9.40 2.77
CA ILE A 303 -17.80 -9.35 4.13
C ILE A 303 -18.68 -8.52 5.06
N PHE A 304 -19.28 -7.44 4.57
CA PHE A 304 -20.21 -6.63 5.36
C PHE A 304 -21.54 -7.35 5.63
N GLU A 305 -22.04 -8.13 4.68
CA GLU A 305 -23.25 -8.96 4.88
C GLU A 305 -23.05 -10.05 5.95
N PHE A 306 -21.86 -10.66 6.02
CA PHE A 306 -21.52 -11.63 7.08
C PHE A 306 -21.30 -11.03 8.48
N ALA A 307 -21.01 -9.75 8.58
CA ALA A 307 -20.80 -9.07 9.86
C ALA A 307 -22.09 -8.53 10.50
N ILE A 308 -23.23 -8.66 9.81
CA ILE A 308 -24.56 -8.17 10.24
C ILE A 308 -25.45 -9.32 10.73
N ILE A 309 -25.09 -10.57 10.52
CA ILE A 309 -25.71 -11.77 11.08
C ILE A 309 -24.96 -12.21 12.35
#